data_5faa0dad74be3be944f52e4ae650049e
#
_entry.id   5faa0dad74be3be944f52e4ae650049e
#
_cell.length_a   1.000
_cell.length_b   1.000
_cell.length_c   1.000
_cell.angle_alpha   90.00
_cell.angle_beta   90.00
_cell.angle_gamma   90.00
#
_symmetry.space_group_name_H-M   'P 1'
#
loop_
_entity.id
_entity.type
_entity.pdbx_description
1 polymer ?
#
loop_
_entity_poly.entity_id
_entity_poly.type
_entity_poly.pdbx_seq_one_letter_code
_entity_poly.pdbx_strand_id
1 'polypeptide(L)' 'MFLEIITPDKKVFNGNVDSVQFPGADGSFGILNNHAPIIATLKNGTIKVTDNNKHIESFEIKGGIVEVLNNKVIVLAEN' A
#
# COMPACT_ATOMS: atom_id res chain seq x y z
N MET A 1 -4.84 3.86 -9.86
CA MET A 1 -5.48 3.81 -8.54
C MET A 1 -4.88 4.85 -7.61
N PHE A 2 -5.68 5.31 -6.67
CA PHE A 2 -5.20 6.25 -5.66
C PHE A 2 -4.68 5.50 -4.45
N LEU A 3 -3.47 5.84 -4.00
CA LEU A 3 -2.85 5.22 -2.83
C LEU A 3 -2.59 6.25 -1.76
N GLU A 4 -2.91 5.89 -0.52
CA GLU A 4 -2.63 6.71 0.65
C GLU A 4 -2.01 5.83 1.73
N ILE A 5 -0.84 6.23 2.24
CA ILE A 5 -0.16 5.52 3.33
C ILE A 5 -0.08 6.49 4.51
N ILE A 6 -0.67 6.09 5.63
CA ILE A 6 -0.79 6.92 6.83
C ILE A 6 -0.17 6.17 8.00
N THR A 7 0.67 6.87 8.77
CA THR A 7 1.16 6.40 10.07
C THR A 7 0.50 7.22 11.17
N PRO A 8 0.64 6.84 12.45
CA PRO A 8 0.08 7.65 13.53
C PRO A 8 0.56 9.10 13.54
N ASP A 9 1.77 9.34 13.04
CA ASP A 9 2.38 10.67 13.10
C ASP A 9 2.06 11.54 11.90
N LYS A 10 1.86 10.93 10.71
CA LYS A 10 1.75 11.71 9.49
C LYS A 10 1.26 10.89 8.32
N LYS A 11 0.90 11.59 7.25
CA LYS A 11 0.66 10.98 5.96
C LYS A 11 2.01 10.82 5.26
N VAL A 12 2.37 9.57 4.97
CA VAL A 12 3.68 9.23 4.40
C VAL A 12 3.67 9.33 2.88
N PHE A 13 2.55 8.96 2.26
CA PHE A 13 2.42 8.97 0.81
C PHE A 13 0.97 9.20 0.42
N ASN A 14 0.77 9.86 -0.74
CA ASN A 14 -0.56 10.12 -1.25
C ASN A 14 -0.41 10.45 -2.73
N GLY A 15 -1.08 9.69 -3.58
CA GLY A 15 -1.02 9.96 -5.02
C GLY A 15 -1.55 8.82 -5.86
N ASN A 16 -1.60 9.04 -7.17
CA ASN A 16 -2.02 8.02 -8.12
C ASN A 16 -0.83 7.16 -8.52
N VAL A 17 -1.03 5.85 -8.53
CA VAL A 17 0.02 4.89 -8.81
C VAL A 17 -0.51 3.78 -9.71
N ASP A 18 0.41 3.05 -10.37
CA ASP A 18 0.05 1.92 -11.23
C ASP A 18 -0.07 0.62 -10.46
N SER A 19 0.82 0.41 -9.49
CA SER A 19 0.82 -0.84 -8.72
C SER A 19 1.48 -0.64 -7.37
N VAL A 20 1.11 -1.51 -6.43
CA VAL A 20 1.69 -1.52 -5.08
C VAL A 20 1.92 -2.95 -4.68
N GLN A 21 3.10 -3.25 -4.12
CA GLN A 21 3.41 -4.54 -3.55
C GLN A 21 3.45 -4.43 -2.03
N PHE A 22 2.76 -5.33 -1.33
CA PHE A 22 2.62 -5.29 0.12
C PHE A 22 3.22 -6.51 0.80
N PRO A 23 3.80 -6.33 2.00
CA PRO A 23 4.23 -7.47 2.81
C PRO A 23 3.04 -8.00 3.63
N GLY A 24 2.19 -8.81 3.01
CA GLY A 24 1.03 -9.37 3.69
C GLY A 24 1.41 -10.35 4.78
N ALA A 25 0.59 -10.43 5.83
CA ALA A 25 0.83 -11.36 6.95
C ALA A 25 0.90 -12.81 6.47
N ASP A 26 0.12 -13.14 5.43
CA ASP A 26 0.09 -14.49 4.86
C ASP A 26 0.95 -14.61 3.60
N GLY A 27 1.76 -13.62 3.31
CA GLY A 27 2.61 -13.61 2.13
C GLY A 27 2.49 -12.32 1.36
N SER A 28 3.52 -12.03 0.59
CA SER A 28 3.57 -10.83 -0.25
C SER A 28 2.49 -10.87 -1.33
N PHE A 29 1.87 -9.73 -1.61
CA PHE A 29 0.86 -9.65 -2.68
C PHE A 29 0.91 -8.27 -3.34
N GLY A 30 0.42 -8.22 -4.58
CA GLY A 30 0.38 -6.99 -5.36
C GLY A 30 -1.03 -6.54 -5.65
N ILE A 31 -1.22 -5.23 -5.77
CA ILE A 31 -2.49 -4.61 -6.13
C ILE A 31 -2.28 -3.80 -7.41
N LEU A 32 -3.09 -4.10 -8.42
CA LEU A 32 -3.11 -3.35 -9.68
C LEU A 32 -4.40 -2.54 -9.77
N ASN A 33 -4.50 -1.71 -10.80
CA ASN A 33 -5.69 -0.90 -11.02
C ASN A 33 -6.96 -1.76 -11.07
N ASN A 34 -8.01 -1.26 -10.43
CA ASN A 34 -9.33 -1.90 -10.42
C ASN A 34 -9.36 -3.26 -9.73
N HIS A 35 -8.48 -3.44 -8.75
CA HIS A 35 -8.48 -4.66 -7.95
C HIS A 35 -9.77 -4.78 -7.14
N ALA A 36 -10.25 -6.01 -7.00
CA ALA A 36 -11.44 -6.30 -6.18
C ALA A 36 -11.25 -5.83 -4.74
N PRO A 37 -12.33 -5.49 -4.03
CA PRO A 37 -12.22 -5.05 -2.64
C PRO A 37 -11.57 -6.10 -1.76
N ILE A 38 -10.63 -5.67 -0.92
CA ILE A 38 -10.02 -6.52 0.10
C ILE A 38 -9.67 -5.69 1.33
N ILE A 39 -9.54 -6.39 2.46
CA ILE A 39 -8.91 -5.88 3.67
C ILE A 39 -7.88 -6.92 4.05
N ALA A 40 -6.63 -6.52 4.27
CA ALA A 40 -5.56 -7.44 4.59
C ALA A 40 -4.64 -6.88 5.65
N THR A 41 -4.13 -7.77 6.50
CA THR A 41 -3.15 -7.42 7.53
C THR A 41 -1.76 -7.49 6.93
N LEU A 42 -0.93 -6.50 7.27
CA LEU A 42 0.45 -6.42 6.83
C LEU A 42 1.39 -6.73 7.97
N LYS A 43 2.53 -7.35 7.63
CA LYS A 43 3.59 -7.62 8.59
C LYS A 43 4.75 -6.65 8.37
N ASN A 44 5.77 -6.73 9.21
CA ASN A 44 7.02 -6.00 9.05
C ASN A 44 7.59 -6.26 7.66
N GLY A 45 7.90 -5.20 6.94
CA GLY A 45 8.48 -5.34 5.61
C GLY A 45 8.42 -4.04 4.83
N THR A 46 8.51 -4.18 3.51
CA THR A 46 8.61 -3.04 2.61
C THR A 46 7.38 -2.97 1.70
N ILE A 47 6.76 -1.79 1.64
CA ILE A 47 5.74 -1.48 0.64
C ILE A 47 6.48 -0.91 -0.56
N LYS A 48 6.25 -1.49 -1.75
CA LYS A 48 6.87 -1.04 -2.99
C LYS A 48 5.81 -0.44 -3.89
N VAL A 49 5.99 0.82 -4.25
CA VAL A 49 5.02 1.60 -5.04
C VAL A 49 5.61 1.91 -6.41
N THR A 50 4.86 1.60 -7.47
CA THR A 50 5.26 1.98 -8.84
C THR A 50 4.28 3.02 -9.35
N ASP A 51 4.79 4.21 -9.68
CA ASP A 51 3.94 5.30 -10.16
C ASP A 51 3.70 5.20 -11.67
N ASN A 52 2.96 6.18 -12.21
CA ASN A 52 2.57 6.19 -13.62
C ASN A 52 3.77 6.40 -14.56
N ASN A 53 4.89 6.86 -14.04
CA ASN A 53 6.12 7.09 -14.81
C ASN A 53 7.13 5.97 -14.59
N LYS A 54 6.71 4.84 -14.00
CA LYS A 54 7.55 3.66 -13.73
C LYS A 54 8.62 3.91 -12.67
N HIS A 55 8.51 4.98 -11.90
CA HIS A 55 9.38 5.20 -10.75
C HIS A 55 8.93 4.31 -9.60
N ILE A 56 9.89 3.73 -8.90
CA ILE A 56 9.63 2.84 -7.76
C ILE A 56 10.07 3.54 -6.49
N GLU A 57 9.15 3.55 -5.51
CA GLU A 57 9.41 4.14 -4.22
C GLU A 57 9.11 3.09 -3.15
N SER A 58 9.95 3.00 -2.12
CA SER A 58 9.83 1.97 -1.09
C SER A 58 9.62 2.59 0.28
N PHE A 59 8.75 1.97 1.08
CA PHE A 59 8.43 2.44 2.43
C PHE A 59 8.54 1.26 3.39
N GLU A 60 9.38 1.40 4.42
CA GLU A 60 9.53 0.38 5.45
C GLU A 60 8.43 0.55 6.49
N ILE A 61 7.75 -0.56 6.83
CA ILE A 61 6.72 -0.54 7.85
C ILE A 61 6.94 -1.68 8.84
N LYS A 62 6.38 -1.54 10.05
CA LYS A 62 6.45 -2.60 11.06
C LYS A 62 5.21 -3.47 11.07
N GLY A 63 4.19 -3.07 10.33
CA GLY A 63 2.93 -3.78 10.23
C GLY A 63 1.85 -2.82 9.81
N GLY A 64 0.61 -3.28 9.77
CA GLY A 64 -0.51 -2.42 9.45
C GLY A 64 -1.67 -3.15 8.82
N ILE A 65 -2.57 -2.38 8.24
CA ILE A 65 -3.76 -2.88 7.55
C ILE A 65 -3.88 -2.12 6.25
N VAL A 66 -4.25 -2.83 5.18
CA VAL A 66 -4.57 -2.21 3.90
C VAL A 66 -6.03 -2.50 3.55
N GLU A 67 -6.71 -1.48 3.04
CA GLU A 67 -8.06 -1.61 2.50
C GLU A 67 -8.06 -1.16 1.05
N VAL A 68 -8.66 -1.98 0.17
CA VAL A 68 -8.83 -1.65 -1.24
C VAL A 68 -10.32 -1.61 -1.52
N LEU A 69 -10.80 -0.48 -2.05
CA LEU A 69 -12.21 -0.32 -2.41
C LEU A 69 -12.32 0.74 -3.50
N ASN A 70 -13.04 0.43 -4.57
CA ASN A 70 -13.34 1.39 -5.65
C ASN A 70 -12.08 2.06 -6.21
N ASN A 71 -11.05 1.26 -6.49
CA ASN A 71 -9.78 1.72 -7.05
C ASN A 71 -9.05 2.71 -6.13
N LYS A 72 -9.28 2.61 -4.84
CA LYS A 72 -8.63 3.41 -3.82
C LYS A 72 -8.02 2.51 -2.78
N VAL A 73 -6.76 2.74 -2.46
CA VAL A 73 -5.99 1.92 -1.53
C VAL A 73 -5.57 2.77 -0.34
N ILE A 74 -5.98 2.36 0.84
CA ILE A 74 -5.63 3.07 2.08
C ILE A 74 -4.84 2.12 2.97
N VAL A 75 -3.66 2.57 3.39
CA VAL A 75 -2.79 1.82 4.28
C VAL A 75 -2.66 2.57 5.60
N LEU A 76 -3.01 1.88 6.69
CA LEU A 76 -2.75 2.37 8.04
C LEU A 76 -1.54 1.60 8.55
N ALA A 77 -0.38 2.23 8.54
CA ALA A 77 0.89 1.57 8.81
C ALA A 77 1.40 1.89 10.22
N GLU A 78 2.11 0.91 10.79
CA GLU A 78 2.88 1.10 12.03
C GLU A 78 4.30 1.45 11.66
N ASN A 79 4.87 2.42 12.39
CA ASN A 79 6.29 2.80 12.19
C ASN A 79 7.18 2.33 13.31
#